data_24333a61005b47aad574a147ddfefa4c
#
_entry.id   24333a61005b47aad574a147ddfefa4c
#
_cell.length_a   1.000
_cell.length_b   1.000
_cell.length_c   1.000
_cell.angle_alpha   90.00
_cell.angle_beta   90.00
_cell.angle_gamma   90.00
#
_symmetry.space_group_name_H-M   'P 1'
#
loop_
_entity.id
_entity.type
_entity.pdbx_description
1 polymer ?
#
loop_
_entity_poly.entity_id
_entity_poly.type
_entity_poly.pdbx_seq_one_letter_code
_entity_poly.pdbx_strand_id
1 'polypeptide(L)'
;MKAEIDKEWCYQVIIRIQNEIYNQGMNCKEFAQQINVDRKILIASPNNSFGLNMYNLYKIAKALNVSADYLLGLKEESEDN
;
A
#
# COMPACT_ATOMS: atom_id res chain seq x y z
N MET A 1 -5.73 13.68 23.51
CA MET A 1 -5.91 12.53 22.81
C MET A 1 -4.67 12.17 22.12
N LYS A 2 -4.40 11.02 21.79
CA LYS A 2 -3.24 10.71 21.16
C LYS A 2 -3.48 10.18 19.83
N ALA A 3 -2.62 10.41 18.98
CA ALA A 3 -2.72 9.96 17.65
C ALA A 3 -2.38 8.52 17.65
N GLU A 4 -3.32 7.73 17.34
CA GLU A 4 -3.06 6.36 17.35
C GLU A 4 -2.86 5.91 15.96
N ILE A 5 -1.68 5.96 15.50
CA ILE A 5 -1.37 5.39 14.22
C ILE A 5 -1.07 3.97 14.53
N ASP A 6 -2.08 3.19 14.64
CA ASP A 6 -1.89 1.90 15.17
C ASP A 6 -1.75 0.85 14.10
N LYS A 7 -1.69 -0.37 14.51
CA LYS A 7 -1.47 -1.47 13.59
C LYS A 7 -2.63 -1.62 12.64
N GLU A 8 -3.80 -1.25 13.10
CA GLU A 8 -4.95 -1.40 12.24
C GLU A 8 -4.87 -0.46 11.05
N TRP A 9 -4.41 0.77 11.27
CA TRP A 9 -4.26 1.69 10.17
C TRP A 9 -3.25 1.16 9.15
N CYS A 10 -2.12 0.66 9.63
CA CYS A 10 -1.11 0.10 8.74
C CYS A 10 -1.66 -1.08 7.96
N TYR A 11 -2.43 -1.90 8.62
CA TYR A 11 -3.04 -3.05 7.98
C TYR A 11 -3.97 -2.59 6.86
N GLN A 12 -4.75 -1.55 7.11
CA GLN A 12 -5.66 -1.04 6.10
C GLN A 12 -4.92 -0.47 4.89
N VAL A 13 -3.78 0.16 5.12
CA VAL A 13 -2.99 0.67 4.01
C VAL A 13 -2.53 -0.48 3.12
N ILE A 14 -2.05 -1.56 3.73
CA ILE A 14 -1.60 -2.71 2.95
C ILE A 14 -2.78 -3.34 2.20
N ILE A 15 -3.95 -3.41 2.83
CA ILE A 15 -5.13 -3.96 2.16
C ILE A 15 -5.48 -3.13 0.93
N ARG A 16 -5.43 -1.81 1.04
CA ARG A 16 -5.72 -0.96 -0.11
C ARG A 16 -4.75 -1.19 -1.24
N ILE A 17 -3.48 -1.34 -0.89
CA ILE A 17 -2.46 -1.61 -1.90
C ILE A 17 -2.74 -2.94 -2.58
N GLN A 18 -3.04 -3.98 -1.80
CA GLN A 18 -3.33 -5.28 -2.37
C GLN A 18 -4.53 -5.25 -3.30
N ASN A 19 -5.58 -4.56 -2.86
CA ASN A 19 -6.78 -4.48 -3.68
C ASN A 19 -6.49 -3.80 -5.02
N GLU A 20 -5.68 -2.77 -4.98
CA GLU A 20 -5.36 -2.06 -6.22
C GLU A 20 -4.52 -2.94 -7.15
N ILE A 21 -3.61 -3.71 -6.59
CA ILE A 21 -2.80 -4.62 -7.39
C ILE A 21 -3.71 -5.63 -8.10
N TYR A 22 -4.65 -6.21 -7.37
CA TYR A 22 -5.55 -7.18 -7.97
C TYR A 22 -6.48 -6.51 -8.98
N ASN A 23 -6.94 -5.30 -8.69
CA ASN A 23 -7.82 -4.60 -9.62
C ASN A 23 -7.12 -4.34 -10.95
N GLN A 24 -5.82 -4.24 -10.92
CA GLN A 24 -5.08 -4.01 -12.15
C GLN A 24 -4.58 -5.29 -12.79
N GLY A 25 -5.07 -6.43 -12.31
CA GLY A 25 -4.77 -7.68 -12.96
C GLY A 25 -3.46 -8.32 -12.59
N MET A 26 -2.88 -7.91 -11.48
CA MET A 26 -1.61 -8.45 -11.05
C MET A 26 -1.76 -9.13 -9.71
N ASN A 27 -0.74 -9.85 -9.29
CA ASN A 27 -0.70 -10.35 -7.93
C ASN A 27 0.51 -9.70 -7.24
N CYS A 28 0.58 -9.85 -5.92
CA CYS A 28 1.60 -9.17 -5.15
C CYS A 28 3.00 -9.61 -5.51
N LYS A 29 3.17 -10.89 -5.84
CA LYS A 29 4.50 -11.38 -6.19
C LYS A 29 4.99 -10.71 -7.46
N GLU A 30 4.15 -10.65 -8.48
CA GLU A 30 4.53 -10.04 -9.73
C GLU A 30 4.78 -8.56 -9.55
N PHE A 31 3.91 -7.90 -8.81
CA PHE A 31 4.04 -6.47 -8.62
C PHE A 31 5.34 -6.14 -7.88
N ALA A 32 5.63 -6.90 -6.83
CA ALA A 32 6.84 -6.65 -6.05
C ALA A 32 8.07 -6.81 -6.92
N GLN A 33 8.07 -7.79 -7.80
CA GLN A 33 9.19 -7.99 -8.70
C GLN A 33 9.34 -6.83 -9.67
N GLN A 34 8.22 -6.33 -10.17
CA GLN A 34 8.27 -5.24 -11.14
C GLN A 34 8.86 -3.97 -10.56
N ILE A 35 8.55 -3.67 -9.32
CA ILE A 35 9.04 -2.44 -8.74
C ILE A 35 10.23 -2.66 -7.82
N ASN A 36 10.71 -3.90 -7.76
CA ASN A 36 11.91 -4.22 -7.01
C ASN A 36 11.79 -3.89 -5.52
N VAL A 37 10.74 -4.41 -4.90
CA VAL A 37 10.59 -4.31 -3.46
C VAL A 37 10.42 -5.71 -2.91
N ASP A 38 10.65 -5.84 -1.62
CA ASP A 38 10.47 -7.11 -0.97
C ASP A 38 8.98 -7.39 -0.86
N ARG A 39 8.55 -8.54 -1.33
CA ARG A 39 7.14 -8.89 -1.27
C ARG A 39 6.58 -8.84 0.14
N LYS A 40 7.43 -9.00 1.13
CA LYS A 40 6.96 -8.99 2.51
C LYS A 40 6.28 -7.69 2.89
N ILE A 41 6.64 -6.59 2.27
CA ILE A 41 6.02 -5.33 2.64
C ILE A 41 4.59 -5.24 2.13
N LEU A 42 4.19 -6.17 1.27
CA LEU A 42 2.84 -6.18 0.71
C LEU A 42 1.94 -7.21 1.38
N ILE A 43 2.41 -7.83 2.46
CA ILE A 43 1.62 -8.84 3.13
C ILE A 43 0.85 -8.19 4.27
N ALA A 44 -0.46 -8.21 4.18
CA ALA A 44 -1.29 -7.63 5.21
C ALA A 44 -1.39 -8.56 6.40
N SER A 45 -1.01 -8.06 7.54
CA SER A 45 -1.07 -8.84 8.76
C SER A 45 -1.15 -7.86 9.90
N PRO A 46 -1.93 -8.16 10.92
CA PRO A 46 -2.02 -7.24 12.06
C PRO A 46 -0.68 -7.00 12.72
N ASN A 47 0.25 -7.93 12.57
CA ASN A 47 1.54 -7.80 13.22
C ASN A 47 2.65 -7.40 12.26
N ASN A 48 2.34 -7.15 11.03
CA ASN A 48 3.37 -6.89 10.04
C ASN A 48 3.11 -5.55 9.39
N SER A 49 3.46 -4.51 10.08
CA SER A 49 3.16 -3.18 9.57
C SER A 49 4.43 -2.40 9.27
N PHE A 50 5.58 -3.10 9.20
CA PHE A 50 6.77 -2.36 8.93
C PHE A 50 7.29 -2.74 7.56
N GLY A 51 8.28 -2.08 7.11
CA GLY A 51 8.81 -2.30 5.77
C GLY A 51 8.24 -1.36 4.75
N LEU A 52 7.08 -0.76 5.04
CA LEU A 52 6.48 0.19 4.12
C LEU A 52 6.96 1.57 4.54
N ASN A 53 7.94 2.08 3.88
CA ASN A 53 8.47 3.40 4.19
C ASN A 53 8.10 4.36 3.07
N MET A 54 8.54 5.59 3.19
CA MET A 54 8.16 6.62 2.26
C MET A 54 8.59 6.31 0.83
N TYR A 55 9.79 5.80 0.69
CA TYR A 55 10.30 5.49 -0.64
C TYR A 55 9.51 4.35 -1.28
N ASN A 56 9.22 3.30 -0.49
CA ASN A 56 8.46 2.19 -1.01
C ASN A 56 7.03 2.60 -1.35
N LEU A 57 6.42 3.44 -0.52
CA LEU A 57 5.09 3.92 -0.80
C LEU A 57 5.08 4.74 -2.10
N TYR A 58 6.10 5.55 -2.31
CA TYR A 58 6.21 6.33 -3.53
C TYR A 58 6.27 5.40 -4.75
N LYS A 59 7.11 4.35 -4.68
CA LYS A 59 7.22 3.41 -5.79
C LYS A 59 5.89 2.72 -6.07
N ILE A 60 5.21 2.32 -5.02
CA ILE A 60 3.94 1.62 -5.15
C ILE A 60 2.88 2.53 -5.77
N ALA A 61 2.75 3.74 -5.25
CA ALA A 61 1.74 4.65 -5.74
C ALA A 61 2.00 5.00 -7.20
N LYS A 62 3.26 5.22 -7.54
CA LYS A 62 3.60 5.56 -8.89
C LYS A 62 3.33 4.41 -9.85
N ALA A 63 3.69 3.21 -9.45
CA ALA A 63 3.49 2.05 -10.32
C ALA A 63 2.03 1.73 -10.50
N LEU A 64 1.21 1.93 -9.47
CA LEU A 64 -0.22 1.68 -9.57
C LEU A 64 -0.98 2.86 -10.16
N ASN A 65 -0.29 4.00 -10.29
CA ASN A 65 -0.89 5.21 -10.82
C ASN A 65 -2.08 5.66 -9.98
N VAL A 66 -1.92 5.61 -8.67
CA VAL A 66 -2.92 6.11 -7.75
C VAL A 66 -2.23 7.07 -6.81
N SER A 67 -3.01 7.90 -6.13
CA SER A 67 -2.40 8.85 -5.22
C SER A 67 -2.02 8.17 -3.92
N ALA A 68 -0.95 8.65 -3.31
CA ALA A 68 -0.58 8.17 -2.00
C ALA A 68 -1.66 8.49 -0.97
N ASP A 69 -2.35 9.61 -1.16
CA ASP A 69 -3.44 9.98 -0.25
C ASP A 69 -4.51 8.90 -0.21
N TYR A 70 -4.84 8.34 -1.37
CA TYR A 70 -5.82 7.28 -1.40
C TYR A 70 -5.29 6.05 -0.66
N LEU A 71 -4.05 5.68 -0.89
CA LEU A 71 -3.48 4.50 -0.25
C LEU A 71 -3.39 4.69 1.26
N LEU A 72 -3.15 5.91 1.70
CA LEU A 72 -3.06 6.20 3.12
C LEU A 72 -4.41 6.37 3.79
N GLY A 73 -5.47 6.39 3.02
CA GLY A 73 -6.79 6.54 3.59
C GLY A 73 -7.24 7.98 3.75
N LEU A 74 -6.53 8.91 3.14
CA LEU A 74 -6.89 10.32 3.25
C LEU A 74 -7.84 10.77 2.17
N LYS A 75 -8.04 9.92 1.15
CA LYS A 75 -9.04 10.14 0.12
C LYS A 75 -9.80 8.85 -0.05
N GLU A 76 -11.04 8.95 -0.44
CA GLU A 76 -11.83 7.75 -0.56
C GLU A 76 -11.77 7.12 -1.92
N GLU A 77 -11.36 7.85 -2.93
CA GLU A 77 -11.32 7.30 -4.25
C GLU A 77 -9.94 7.32 -4.79
N SER A 78 -9.65 6.37 -5.64
CA SER A 78 -8.32 6.28 -6.21
C SER A 78 -8.11 7.19 -7.40
N GLU A 79 -8.98 8.15 -7.68
CA GLU A 79 -8.87 8.95 -8.79
C GLU A 79 -7.74 9.79 -8.68
N ASP A 80 -7.05 10.03 -9.63
CA ASP A 80 -6.01 10.78 -9.52
C ASP A 80 -6.07 11.87 -10.05
N ASN A 81 -5.68 12.49 -10.17
CA ASN A 81 -5.71 13.62 -10.66
C ASN A 81 -4.85 13.93 -11.35
#